data_81f28dfbd9336b75115249e2f24eb845
#
_entry.id   81f28dfbd9336b75115249e2f24eb845
#
_cell.length_a   1.000
_cell.length_b   1.000
_cell.length_c   1.000
_cell.angle_alpha   90.00
_cell.angle_beta   90.00
_cell.angle_gamma   90.00
#
_symmetry.space_group_name_H-M   'P 1'
#
loop_
_entity.id
_entity.type
_entity.pdbx_description
1 polymer ?
#
loop_
_entity_poly.entity_id
_entity_poly.type
_entity_poly.pdbx_seq_one_letter_code
_entity_poly.pdbx_strand_id
1 'polypeptide(L)'
;MTGTSTHAGDGVDLVVRTSGSAYNRWVDLEEITVRRCFTVRVSTESRSREDPHAVDCPDGPALAFAPPPEPPRLPGEELRAALPRVPRDGRVDEAGVRRALAALDLDPGIRTEVKSDRGRVGVVLVVEAAEGDHVDPRDCLLARVVPGATEVWVPPRIQRMPGEGGCTVANALDPAPPAH
;
A
#
# COMPACT_ATOMS: atom_id res chain seq x y z
N MET A 1 0.29 -29.13 7.04
CA MET A 1 -0.26 -28.76 5.72
C MET A 1 0.78 -27.91 5.02
N THR A 2 1.36 -28.37 3.94
CA THR A 2 2.30 -27.59 3.11
C THR A 2 1.46 -26.64 2.26
N GLY A 3 1.70 -25.32 2.42
CA GLY A 3 1.01 -24.31 1.62
C GLY A 3 1.31 -24.50 0.14
N THR A 4 0.33 -24.90 -0.63
CA THR A 4 0.41 -24.88 -2.09
C THR A 4 0.08 -23.50 -2.59
N SER A 5 0.91 -22.98 -3.50
CA SER A 5 0.71 -21.70 -4.17
C SER A 5 -0.65 -21.67 -4.88
N THR A 6 -1.41 -20.61 -4.71
CA THR A 6 -2.66 -20.35 -5.41
C THR A 6 -2.49 -20.08 -6.92
N HIS A 7 -1.25 -19.93 -7.40
CA HIS A 7 -0.96 -19.66 -8.81
C HIS A 7 -1.01 -20.89 -9.74
N ALA A 8 -1.09 -22.08 -9.17
CA ALA A 8 -1.00 -23.33 -9.94
C ALA A 8 -2.18 -24.26 -9.68
N GLY A 9 -3.41 -23.78 -9.68
CA GLY A 9 -4.54 -24.67 -9.52
C GLY A 9 -5.86 -23.99 -9.18
N ASP A 10 -6.89 -24.78 -8.91
CA ASP A 10 -8.27 -24.34 -8.64
C ASP A 10 -8.45 -23.58 -7.32
N GLY A 11 -7.40 -23.14 -6.66
CA GLY A 11 -7.45 -22.43 -5.39
C GLY A 11 -7.11 -23.33 -4.18
N VAL A 12 -7.29 -22.76 -2.99
CA VAL A 12 -7.02 -23.39 -1.69
C VAL A 12 -8.25 -23.34 -0.81
N ASP A 13 -8.64 -24.46 -0.21
CA ASP A 13 -9.68 -24.50 0.79
C ASP A 13 -9.07 -24.26 2.18
N LEU A 14 -9.58 -23.26 2.86
CA LEU A 14 -9.19 -22.86 4.21
C LEU A 14 -10.32 -23.15 5.18
N VAL A 15 -10.00 -23.67 6.36
CA VAL A 15 -10.95 -23.69 7.47
C VAL A 15 -10.66 -22.49 8.37
N VAL A 16 -11.59 -21.55 8.38
CA VAL A 16 -11.52 -20.33 9.19
C VAL A 16 -12.28 -20.55 10.48
N ARG A 17 -11.60 -20.42 11.61
CA ARG A 17 -12.21 -20.46 12.95
C ARG A 17 -12.54 -19.05 13.42
N THR A 18 -13.79 -18.80 13.71
CA THR A 18 -14.26 -17.56 14.34
C THR A 18 -14.68 -17.82 15.78
N SER A 19 -14.46 -16.88 16.66
CA SER A 19 -14.97 -16.90 18.03
C SER A 19 -15.63 -15.56 18.35
N GLY A 20 -16.75 -15.63 19.03
CA GLY A 20 -17.45 -14.46 19.55
C GLY A 20 -17.87 -14.71 20.99
N SER A 21 -17.73 -13.71 21.84
CA SER A 21 -18.17 -13.75 23.24
C SER A 21 -19.36 -12.81 23.43
N ALA A 22 -20.34 -13.27 24.21
CA ALA A 22 -21.46 -12.49 24.64
C ALA A 22 -21.76 -12.73 26.11
N TYR A 23 -22.29 -11.74 26.78
CA TYR A 23 -22.74 -11.89 28.18
C TYR A 23 -24.24 -12.19 28.18
N ASN A 24 -24.62 -13.24 28.95
CA ASN A 24 -26.01 -13.50 29.22
C ASN A 24 -26.55 -12.48 30.24
N ARG A 25 -27.35 -11.53 29.77
CA ARG A 25 -27.91 -10.43 30.59
C ARG A 25 -29.04 -10.85 31.53
N TRP A 26 -29.56 -12.08 31.37
CA TRP A 26 -30.84 -12.44 31.97
C TRP A 26 -30.73 -13.30 33.24
N VAL A 27 -29.62 -13.99 33.46
CA VAL A 27 -29.55 -14.95 34.59
C VAL A 27 -28.30 -14.73 35.46
N ASP A 28 -27.15 -14.61 34.88
CA ASP A 28 -25.88 -14.32 35.55
C ASP A 28 -24.96 -13.73 34.48
N LEU A 29 -24.10 -12.78 34.80
CA LEU A 29 -23.14 -12.15 33.88
C LEU A 29 -22.10 -13.18 33.38
N GLU A 30 -22.55 -14.38 33.00
CA GLU A 30 -21.69 -15.42 32.48
C GLU A 30 -21.32 -15.13 31.04
N GLU A 31 -20.04 -15.13 30.75
CA GLU A 31 -19.51 -14.97 29.40
C GLU A 31 -19.69 -16.30 28.63
N ILE A 32 -20.51 -16.24 27.58
CA ILE A 32 -20.69 -17.36 26.67
C ILE A 32 -19.80 -17.13 25.45
N THR A 33 -18.82 -18.01 25.24
CA THR A 33 -18.00 -18.01 24.05
C THR A 33 -18.51 -19.05 23.05
N VAL A 34 -18.88 -18.59 21.87
CA VAL A 34 -19.28 -19.44 20.75
C VAL A 34 -18.16 -19.50 19.73
N ARG A 35 -17.79 -20.72 19.34
CA ARG A 35 -16.84 -20.97 18.25
C ARG A 35 -17.56 -21.59 17.07
N ARG A 36 -17.21 -21.12 15.86
CA ARG A 36 -17.72 -21.66 14.59
C ARG A 36 -16.57 -21.77 13.60
N CYS A 37 -16.63 -22.79 12.77
CA CYS A 37 -15.67 -22.97 11.70
C CYS A 37 -16.37 -23.02 10.35
N PHE A 38 -15.75 -22.45 9.34
CA PHE A 38 -16.26 -22.37 8.00
C PHE A 38 -15.17 -22.74 7.00
N THR A 39 -15.53 -23.52 5.99
CA THR A 39 -14.67 -23.70 4.82
C THR A 39 -14.83 -22.50 3.90
N VAL A 40 -13.70 -21.91 3.51
CA VAL A 40 -13.62 -20.78 2.58
C VAL A 40 -12.67 -21.17 1.46
N ARG A 41 -13.14 -21.12 0.22
CA ARG A 41 -12.27 -21.32 -0.94
C ARG A 41 -11.64 -20.00 -1.37
N VAL A 42 -10.32 -19.97 -1.44
CA VAL A 42 -9.53 -18.84 -1.94
C VAL A 42 -8.97 -19.20 -3.30
N SER A 43 -9.37 -18.48 -4.35
CA SER A 43 -8.93 -18.70 -5.72
C SER A 43 -8.55 -17.38 -6.38
N THR A 44 -7.61 -17.42 -7.32
CA THR A 44 -7.29 -16.29 -8.19
C THR A 44 -8.34 -16.08 -9.28
N GLU A 45 -9.20 -17.08 -9.53
CA GLU A 45 -10.31 -16.95 -10.46
C GLU A 45 -11.48 -16.20 -9.82
N SER A 46 -11.77 -15.02 -10.34
CA SER A 46 -12.76 -14.06 -9.83
C SER A 46 -14.23 -14.54 -9.84
N ARG A 47 -14.52 -15.74 -10.32
CA ARG A 47 -15.90 -16.19 -10.60
C ARG A 47 -16.51 -17.14 -9.60
N SER A 48 -15.76 -17.76 -8.72
CA SER A 48 -16.33 -18.68 -7.73
C SER A 48 -16.43 -18.03 -6.35
N ARG A 49 -17.45 -17.20 -6.15
CA ARG A 49 -17.93 -16.91 -4.80
C ARG A 49 -18.74 -18.10 -4.33
N GLU A 50 -18.07 -19.12 -3.86
CA GLU A 50 -18.73 -20.14 -3.03
C GLU A 50 -19.01 -19.51 -1.66
N ASP A 51 -20.25 -19.61 -1.22
CA ASP A 51 -20.61 -19.17 0.14
C ASP A 51 -19.86 -20.02 1.18
N PRO A 52 -19.37 -19.43 2.28
CA PRO A 52 -18.74 -20.17 3.34
C PRO A 52 -19.67 -21.25 3.91
N HIS A 53 -19.21 -22.49 3.97
CA HIS A 53 -19.95 -23.59 4.55
C HIS A 53 -19.51 -23.86 5.99
N ALA A 54 -20.48 -23.99 6.91
CA ALA A 54 -20.21 -24.36 8.29
C ALA A 54 -19.68 -25.81 8.35
N VAL A 55 -18.60 -26.00 9.08
CA VAL A 55 -17.94 -27.30 9.29
C VAL A 55 -17.58 -27.50 10.76
N ASP A 56 -17.31 -28.73 11.14
CA ASP A 56 -16.75 -29.00 12.46
C ASP A 56 -15.36 -28.38 12.59
N CYS A 57 -15.10 -27.79 13.76
CA CYS A 57 -13.81 -27.18 13.99
C CYS A 57 -12.73 -28.26 14.11
N PRO A 58 -11.67 -28.21 13.30
CA PRO A 58 -10.58 -29.16 13.41
C PRO A 58 -9.87 -29.00 14.75
N ASP A 59 -9.41 -30.12 15.28
CA ASP A 59 -8.56 -30.16 16.46
C ASP A 59 -7.15 -29.61 16.12
N GLY A 60 -6.54 -28.95 17.10
CA GLY A 60 -5.18 -28.45 16.97
C GLY A 60 -5.06 -26.94 16.85
N PRO A 61 -3.82 -26.44 16.81
CA PRO A 61 -3.54 -25.02 16.73
C PRO A 61 -3.88 -24.46 15.34
N ALA A 62 -4.18 -23.16 15.29
CA ALA A 62 -4.31 -22.44 14.02
C ALA A 62 -3.00 -22.49 13.25
N LEU A 63 -3.11 -22.42 11.92
CA LEU A 63 -1.93 -22.24 11.06
C LEU A 63 -1.27 -20.90 11.41
N ALA A 64 0.02 -20.95 11.67
CA ALA A 64 0.84 -19.75 11.82
C ALA A 64 1.45 -19.41 10.46
N PHE A 65 1.18 -18.21 9.99
CA PHE A 65 1.83 -17.66 8.80
C PHE A 65 2.96 -16.75 9.26
N ALA A 66 4.07 -16.75 8.53
CA ALA A 66 5.05 -15.70 8.69
C ALA A 66 4.39 -14.35 8.38
N PRO A 67 4.64 -13.30 9.17
CA PRO A 67 4.15 -11.98 8.82
C PRO A 67 4.70 -11.60 7.44
N PRO A 68 3.91 -10.84 6.63
CA PRO A 68 4.42 -10.32 5.38
C PRO A 68 5.66 -9.46 5.64
N PRO A 69 6.61 -9.38 4.69
CA PRO A 69 7.75 -8.50 4.82
C PRO A 69 7.27 -7.06 5.01
N GLU A 70 7.95 -6.31 5.86
CA GLU A 70 7.65 -4.91 6.10
C GLU A 70 7.91 -4.13 4.79
N PRO A 71 6.95 -3.31 4.32
CA PRO A 71 7.13 -2.55 3.09
C PRO A 71 8.25 -1.50 3.26
N PRO A 72 8.95 -1.14 2.16
CA PRO A 72 9.97 -0.12 2.20
C PRO A 72 9.45 1.23 2.71
N ARG A 73 10.23 1.92 3.53
CA ARG A 73 9.91 3.26 3.99
C ARG A 73 10.25 4.31 2.94
N LEU A 74 9.30 5.19 2.64
CA LEU A 74 9.55 6.35 1.78
C LEU A 74 10.34 7.43 2.54
N PRO A 75 11.50 7.89 2.01
CA PRO A 75 12.43 8.78 2.70
C PRO A 75 12.01 10.26 2.53
N GLY A 76 10.96 10.71 3.21
CA GLY A 76 10.37 12.03 3.00
C GLY A 76 11.27 13.20 3.41
N GLU A 77 11.94 13.10 4.55
CA GLU A 77 12.84 14.15 5.04
C GLU A 77 14.16 14.16 4.26
N GLU A 78 14.69 12.98 3.96
CA GLU A 78 15.91 12.83 3.16
C GLU A 78 15.70 13.38 1.74
N LEU A 79 14.55 13.08 1.13
CA LEU A 79 14.17 13.62 -0.17
C LEU A 79 14.08 15.15 -0.11
N ARG A 80 13.42 15.71 0.91
CA ARG A 80 13.30 17.16 1.09
C ARG A 80 14.67 17.85 1.26
N ALA A 81 15.59 17.18 1.96
CA ALA A 81 16.94 17.70 2.18
C ALA A 81 17.80 17.60 0.92
N ALA A 82 17.67 16.54 0.13
CA ALA A 82 18.49 16.27 -1.05
C ALA A 82 18.08 17.10 -2.28
N LEU A 83 16.78 17.40 -2.42
CA LEU A 83 16.29 18.12 -3.60
C LEU A 83 16.83 19.56 -3.68
N PRO A 84 17.20 20.02 -4.90
CA PRO A 84 17.75 21.36 -5.08
C PRO A 84 16.74 22.46 -4.73
N ARG A 85 17.22 23.51 -4.08
CA ARG A 85 16.47 24.76 -3.87
C ARG A 85 16.86 25.74 -4.96
N VAL A 86 15.93 26.04 -5.85
CA VAL A 86 16.17 26.91 -7.00
C VAL A 86 15.72 28.32 -6.67
N PRO A 87 16.54 29.37 -6.88
CA PRO A 87 16.12 30.75 -6.72
C PRO A 87 14.92 31.11 -7.65
N ARG A 88 14.17 32.16 -7.32
CA ARG A 88 12.96 32.53 -8.07
C ARG A 88 13.24 32.89 -9.55
N ASP A 89 14.42 33.39 -9.82
CA ASP A 89 14.93 33.76 -11.16
C ASP A 89 15.79 32.65 -11.78
N GLY A 90 15.97 31.53 -11.05
CA GLY A 90 16.74 30.39 -11.49
C GLY A 90 15.96 29.45 -12.42
N ARG A 91 16.69 28.52 -13.02
CA ARG A 91 16.12 27.44 -13.83
C ARG A 91 16.25 26.11 -13.09
N VAL A 92 15.19 25.33 -13.13
CA VAL A 92 15.23 23.96 -12.58
C VAL A 92 15.98 23.06 -13.57
N ASP A 93 16.98 22.34 -13.07
CA ASP A 93 17.74 21.34 -13.82
C ASP A 93 17.25 19.94 -13.46
N GLU A 94 16.57 19.27 -14.40
CA GLU A 94 16.11 17.89 -14.21
C GLU A 94 17.27 16.93 -13.91
N ALA A 95 18.42 17.13 -14.58
CA ALA A 95 19.58 16.28 -14.34
C ALA A 95 20.11 16.45 -12.90
N GLY A 96 20.05 17.66 -12.35
CA GLY A 96 20.36 17.95 -10.96
C GLY A 96 19.42 17.23 -9.99
N VAL A 97 18.11 17.22 -10.27
CA VAL A 97 17.11 16.49 -9.49
C VAL A 97 17.38 14.99 -9.55
N ARG A 98 17.64 14.44 -10.73
CA ARG A 98 17.98 13.01 -10.89
C ARG A 98 19.25 12.61 -10.14
N ARG A 99 20.28 13.46 -10.17
CA ARG A 99 21.51 13.23 -9.38
C ARG A 99 21.24 13.24 -7.87
N ALA A 100 20.39 14.14 -7.40
CA ALA A 100 19.99 14.20 -5.99
C ALA A 100 19.27 12.91 -5.57
N LEU A 101 18.35 12.42 -6.42
CA LEU A 101 17.65 11.15 -6.17
C LEU A 101 18.59 9.93 -6.20
N ALA A 102 19.52 9.90 -7.15
CA ALA A 102 20.51 8.82 -7.24
C ALA A 102 21.48 8.77 -6.06
N ALA A 103 21.64 9.89 -5.34
CA ALA A 103 22.43 9.95 -4.11
C ALA A 103 21.67 9.46 -2.87
N LEU A 104 20.34 9.30 -2.96
CA LEU A 104 19.55 8.64 -1.93
C LEU A 104 19.68 7.13 -2.15
N ASP A 105 20.12 6.43 -1.11
CA ASP A 105 20.18 4.96 -1.12
C ASP A 105 18.76 4.41 -0.94
N LEU A 106 17.98 4.46 -2.04
CA LEU A 106 16.57 4.03 -2.03
C LEU A 106 16.49 2.50 -2.04
N ASP A 107 15.56 1.98 -1.25
CA ASP A 107 15.22 0.56 -1.29
C ASP A 107 14.82 0.17 -2.73
N PRO A 108 15.28 -0.98 -3.25
CA PRO A 108 14.94 -1.46 -4.59
C PRO A 108 13.43 -1.67 -4.82
N GLY A 109 12.63 -1.83 -3.78
CA GLY A 109 11.16 -1.86 -3.84
C GLY A 109 10.52 -0.47 -4.02
N ILE A 110 11.32 0.61 -4.14
CA ILE A 110 10.80 1.95 -4.40
C ILE A 110 11.05 2.34 -5.87
N ARG A 111 9.97 2.41 -6.63
CA ARG A 111 10.02 2.93 -8.01
C ARG A 111 10.06 4.46 -8.00
N THR A 112 10.95 5.01 -8.81
CA THR A 112 11.11 6.46 -8.96
C THR A 112 10.75 6.92 -10.36
N GLU A 113 9.96 7.98 -10.47
CA GLU A 113 9.66 8.65 -11.74
C GLU A 113 9.98 10.15 -11.63
N VAL A 114 10.64 10.70 -12.65
CA VAL A 114 11.00 12.13 -12.73
C VAL A 114 10.62 12.65 -14.10
N LYS A 115 9.91 13.75 -14.15
CA LYS A 115 9.53 14.43 -15.39
C LYS A 115 9.61 15.95 -15.24
N SER A 116 10.10 16.61 -16.27
CA SER A 116 10.06 18.09 -16.37
C SER A 116 8.93 18.55 -17.28
N ASP A 117 8.30 19.65 -16.92
CA ASP A 117 7.33 20.38 -17.73
C ASP A 117 7.39 21.87 -17.42
N ARG A 118 7.53 22.71 -18.45
CA ARG A 118 7.48 24.19 -18.36
C ARG A 118 8.36 24.79 -17.25
N GLY A 119 9.59 24.29 -17.11
CA GLY A 119 10.53 24.78 -16.09
C GLY A 119 10.25 24.29 -14.66
N ARG A 120 9.40 23.29 -14.51
CA ARG A 120 9.12 22.57 -13.25
C ARG A 120 9.60 21.13 -13.37
N VAL A 121 9.98 20.53 -12.27
CA VAL A 121 10.31 19.10 -12.20
C VAL A 121 9.44 18.44 -11.15
N GLY A 122 8.69 17.43 -11.58
CA GLY A 122 7.92 16.54 -10.70
C GLY A 122 8.70 15.26 -10.43
N VAL A 123 8.58 14.77 -9.20
CA VAL A 123 9.17 13.52 -8.72
C VAL A 123 8.09 12.69 -8.03
N VAL A 124 8.10 11.41 -8.28
CA VAL A 124 7.26 10.43 -7.57
C VAL A 124 8.13 9.30 -7.09
N LEU A 125 8.00 8.95 -5.82
CA LEU A 125 8.49 7.70 -5.24
C LEU A 125 7.26 6.86 -4.92
N VAL A 126 7.22 5.61 -5.37
CA VAL A 126 6.10 4.68 -5.11
C VAL A 126 6.68 3.38 -4.59
N VAL A 127 6.15 2.88 -3.48
CA VAL A 127 6.42 1.52 -3.04
C VAL A 127 5.75 0.57 -4.02
N GLU A 128 6.54 -0.30 -4.65
CA GLU A 128 5.98 -1.34 -5.52
C GLU A 128 5.32 -2.41 -4.65
N ALA A 129 4.05 -2.68 -4.94
CA ALA A 129 3.37 -3.81 -4.32
C ALA A 129 4.03 -5.11 -4.78
N ALA A 130 4.24 -6.05 -3.88
CA ALA A 130 4.61 -7.41 -4.27
C ALA A 130 3.52 -8.01 -5.17
N GLU A 131 3.89 -8.88 -6.12
CA GLU A 131 2.91 -9.55 -6.99
C GLU A 131 1.83 -10.23 -6.14
N GLY A 132 0.59 -9.83 -6.34
CA GLY A 132 -0.57 -10.34 -5.58
C GLY A 132 -1.01 -9.47 -4.40
N ASP A 133 -0.22 -8.48 -3.99
CA ASP A 133 -0.63 -7.51 -2.99
C ASP A 133 -1.50 -6.42 -3.62
N HIS A 134 -2.77 -6.45 -3.29
CA HIS A 134 -3.66 -5.31 -3.52
C HIS A 134 -3.41 -4.28 -2.42
N VAL A 135 -2.25 -3.60 -2.47
CA VAL A 135 -1.95 -2.51 -1.54
C VAL A 135 -2.88 -1.36 -1.85
N ASP A 136 -3.83 -1.17 -0.99
CA ASP A 136 -4.80 -0.10 -1.04
C ASP A 136 -4.84 0.62 0.33
N PRO A 137 -4.48 1.88 0.40
CA PRO A 137 -3.99 2.79 -0.65
C PRO A 137 -2.49 2.60 -0.95
N ARG A 138 -2.05 2.97 -2.16
CA ARG A 138 -0.62 2.93 -2.54
C ARG A 138 0.19 3.90 -1.68
N ASP A 139 1.32 3.43 -1.17
CA ASP A 139 2.27 4.33 -0.51
C ASP A 139 3.12 5.04 -1.56
N CYS A 140 2.98 6.36 -1.60
CA CYS A 140 3.77 7.20 -2.47
C CYS A 140 4.10 8.56 -1.84
N LEU A 141 5.20 9.12 -2.32
CA LEU A 141 5.69 10.44 -1.96
C LEU A 141 5.87 11.26 -3.23
N LEU A 142 5.32 12.44 -3.26
CA LEU A 142 5.45 13.38 -4.37
C LEU A 142 6.40 14.50 -3.99
N ALA A 143 7.14 14.98 -4.99
CA ALA A 143 7.88 16.23 -4.85
C ALA A 143 7.77 17.08 -6.10
N ARG A 144 7.87 18.39 -5.90
CA ARG A 144 7.90 19.38 -6.96
C ARG A 144 9.02 20.36 -6.72
N VAL A 145 9.85 20.57 -7.73
CA VAL A 145 10.89 21.59 -7.75
C VAL A 145 10.50 22.64 -8.78
N VAL A 146 10.34 23.88 -8.32
CA VAL A 146 10.03 25.03 -9.15
C VAL A 146 10.94 26.19 -8.76
N PRO A 147 11.13 27.23 -9.62
CA PRO A 147 11.81 28.43 -9.20
C PRO A 147 11.15 29.05 -7.94
N GLY A 148 11.92 29.22 -6.89
CA GLY A 148 11.49 29.76 -5.61
C GLY A 148 10.89 28.78 -4.61
N ALA A 149 10.60 27.50 -4.99
CA ALA A 149 10.02 26.52 -4.07
C ALA A 149 10.43 25.08 -4.39
N THR A 150 10.63 24.31 -3.34
CA THR A 150 10.77 22.85 -3.40
C THR A 150 9.83 22.25 -2.35
N GLU A 151 8.90 21.45 -2.79
CA GLU A 151 7.84 20.88 -1.98
C GLU A 151 7.92 19.36 -2.00
N VAL A 152 7.66 18.72 -0.86
CA VAL A 152 7.56 17.26 -0.71
C VAL A 152 6.34 16.96 0.13
N TRP A 153 5.45 16.10 -0.36
CA TRP A 153 4.21 15.75 0.32
C TRP A 153 3.74 14.34 0.03
N VAL A 154 2.90 13.81 0.90
CA VAL A 154 2.13 12.58 0.69
C VAL A 154 0.74 12.99 0.20
N PRO A 155 0.23 12.48 -0.93
CA PRO A 155 -1.13 12.75 -1.36
C PRO A 155 -2.15 12.27 -0.33
N PRO A 156 -3.33 12.92 -0.22
CA PRO A 156 -4.42 12.43 0.61
C PRO A 156 -4.79 10.98 0.28
N ARG A 157 -5.28 10.24 1.27
CA ARG A 157 -5.60 8.81 1.11
C ARG A 157 -6.46 8.52 -0.12
N ILE A 158 -7.52 9.32 -0.33
CA ILE A 158 -8.44 9.14 -1.45
C ILE A 158 -7.72 9.21 -2.80
N GLN A 159 -6.77 10.12 -2.96
CA GLN A 159 -5.99 10.25 -4.20
C GLN A 159 -5.01 9.09 -4.41
N ARG A 160 -4.64 8.38 -3.36
CA ARG A 160 -3.75 7.21 -3.42
C ARG A 160 -4.47 5.90 -3.73
N MET A 161 -5.81 5.92 -3.78
CA MET A 161 -6.61 4.76 -4.13
C MET A 161 -6.37 4.33 -5.58
N PRO A 162 -6.51 3.04 -5.91
CA PRO A 162 -6.39 2.55 -7.27
C PRO A 162 -7.33 3.30 -8.24
N GLY A 163 -6.79 3.80 -9.35
CA GLY A 163 -7.55 4.55 -10.36
C GLY A 163 -7.58 6.07 -10.17
N GLU A 164 -7.24 6.59 -8.98
CA GLU A 164 -7.34 8.03 -8.69
C GLU A 164 -6.14 8.87 -9.19
N GLY A 165 -5.06 8.22 -9.62
CA GLY A 165 -3.91 8.89 -10.23
C GLY A 165 -3.08 9.78 -9.30
N GLY A 166 -3.31 9.73 -7.98
CA GLY A 166 -2.60 10.57 -7.02
C GLY A 166 -1.11 10.29 -6.94
N CYS A 167 -0.70 9.04 -7.16
CA CYS A 167 0.70 8.62 -7.19
C CYS A 167 1.30 8.70 -8.60
N THR A 168 1.13 9.83 -9.27
CA THR A 168 1.66 10.07 -10.62
C THR A 168 2.51 11.33 -10.70
N VAL A 169 3.43 11.34 -11.63
CA VAL A 169 4.26 12.53 -11.89
C VAL A 169 3.43 13.71 -12.41
N ALA A 170 2.29 13.45 -13.03
CA ALA A 170 1.36 14.52 -13.44
C ALA A 170 0.81 15.24 -12.22
N ASN A 171 0.40 14.49 -11.18
CA ASN A 171 -0.07 15.09 -9.91
C ASN A 171 1.08 15.77 -9.15
N ALA A 172 2.32 15.32 -9.29
CA ALA A 172 3.48 16.03 -8.74
C ALA A 172 3.71 17.38 -9.43
N LEU A 173 3.53 17.45 -10.75
CA LEU A 173 3.70 18.69 -11.53
C LEU A 173 2.54 19.68 -11.33
N ASP A 174 1.32 19.17 -11.21
CA ASP A 174 0.10 19.96 -11.09
C ASP A 174 -0.82 19.34 -10.02
N PRO A 175 -0.54 19.60 -8.73
CA PRO A 175 -1.30 19.00 -7.64
C PRO A 175 -2.78 19.33 -7.74
N ALA A 176 -3.61 18.30 -7.70
CA ALA A 176 -5.04 18.49 -7.55
C ALA A 176 -5.34 19.27 -6.24
N PRO A 177 -6.26 20.23 -6.25
CA PRO A 177 -6.66 20.92 -5.04
C PRO A 177 -7.16 19.89 -4.00
N PRO A 178 -6.94 20.14 -2.69
CA PRO A 178 -7.47 19.26 -1.67
C PRO A 178 -8.99 19.15 -1.84
N ALA A 179 -9.50 17.91 -1.80
CA ALA A 179 -10.95 17.69 -1.76
C ALA A 179 -11.51 18.32 -0.47
N HIS A 180 -12.47 19.21 -0.61
CA HIS A 180 -13.17 19.89 0.50
C HIS A 180 -14.21 18.98 1.12
#